data_a2a694583271be8673614953079da7b0
#
_entry.id   a2a694583271be8673614953079da7b0
#
_cell.length_a   1.000
_cell.length_b   1.000
_cell.length_c   1.000
_cell.angle_alpha   90.00
_cell.angle_beta   90.00
_cell.angle_gamma   90.00
#
_symmetry.space_group_name_H-M   'P 1'
#
loop_
_entity.id
_entity.type
_entity.pdbx_description
1 polymer ?
#
loop_
_entity_poly.entity_id
_entity_poly.type
_entity_poly.pdbx_seq_one_letter_code
_entity_poly.pdbx_strand_id
1 'polypeptide(L)'
;MEVNEFSEPTLPAVDATKAAYDKGEYWLNDLICYLEQNIIFVEEYLSANIPQIKPIRPEASFLIWLDCHGLGLNNKELNDLFVNKAKLALNNGEMFGKEGSGFMRLNIACPKANLIKALEALKNAIEK
;
A
#
# COMPACT_ATOMS: atom_id res chain seq x y z
N MET A 1 26.30 18.89 21.09
CA MET A 1 25.13 19.27 21.87
C MET A 1 23.92 18.92 21.03
N GLU A 2 23.41 17.69 21.21
CA GLU A 2 22.21 17.24 20.50
C GLU A 2 21.01 17.97 21.11
N VAL A 3 20.38 18.82 20.32
CA VAL A 3 19.10 19.43 20.68
C VAL A 3 18.06 18.33 20.49
N ASN A 4 17.64 17.70 21.58
CA ASN A 4 16.44 16.87 21.58
C ASN A 4 15.25 17.81 21.33
N GLU A 5 14.87 17.99 20.07
CA GLU A 5 13.61 18.62 19.70
C GLU A 5 12.47 17.67 20.07
N PHE A 6 11.98 17.78 21.31
CA PHE A 6 10.69 17.18 21.67
C PHE A 6 9.62 17.96 20.91
N SER A 7 9.06 17.33 19.88
CA SER A 7 7.88 17.85 19.21
C SER A 7 6.67 17.68 20.15
N GLU A 8 6.29 18.77 20.84
CA GLU A 8 5.09 18.78 21.66
C GLU A 8 3.84 18.83 20.76
N PRO A 9 2.80 18.02 21.04
CA PRO A 9 1.56 18.09 20.30
C PRO A 9 0.86 19.44 20.55
N THR A 10 0.26 20.01 19.50
CA THR A 10 -0.55 21.22 19.64
C THR A 10 -1.86 20.90 20.41
N LEU A 11 -2.45 21.91 21.07
CA LEU A 11 -3.73 21.73 21.78
C LEU A 11 -4.83 21.10 20.89
N PRO A 12 -5.04 21.55 19.63
CA PRO A 12 -6.00 20.90 18.74
C PRO A 12 -5.69 19.43 18.45
N ALA A 13 -4.41 19.04 18.42
CA ALA A 13 -4.03 17.64 18.21
C ALA A 13 -4.41 16.76 19.42
N VAL A 14 -4.29 17.29 20.65
CA VAL A 14 -4.71 16.59 21.86
C VAL A 14 -6.23 16.39 21.87
N ASP A 15 -7.01 17.44 21.58
CA ASP A 15 -8.46 17.38 21.54
C ASP A 15 -8.96 16.44 20.44
N ALA A 16 -8.35 16.48 19.25
CA ALA A 16 -8.68 15.58 18.15
C ALA A 16 -8.38 14.11 18.50
N THR A 17 -7.25 13.84 19.13
CA THR A 17 -6.89 12.49 19.58
C THR A 17 -7.90 11.97 20.59
N LYS A 18 -8.24 12.79 21.60
CA LYS A 18 -9.25 12.43 22.60
C LYS A 18 -10.61 12.14 21.94
N ALA A 19 -11.07 13.00 21.05
CA ALA A 19 -12.34 12.82 20.35
C ALA A 19 -12.35 11.55 19.49
N ALA A 20 -11.24 11.21 18.83
CA ALA A 20 -11.11 10.00 18.03
C ALA A 20 -11.25 8.74 18.89
N TYR A 21 -10.57 8.68 20.05
CA TYR A 21 -10.66 7.53 20.96
C TYR A 21 -12.01 7.46 21.67
N ASP A 22 -12.60 8.58 22.08
CA ASP A 22 -13.86 8.59 22.81
C ASP A 22 -15.08 8.31 21.93
N LYS A 23 -15.05 8.65 20.62
CA LYS A 23 -16.22 8.68 19.74
C LYS A 23 -16.01 8.06 18.36
N GLY A 24 -14.80 7.62 18.01
CA GLY A 24 -14.44 7.17 16.68
C GLY A 24 -14.63 5.67 16.41
N GLU A 25 -15.06 4.87 17.40
CA GLU A 25 -15.13 3.41 17.29
C GLU A 25 -15.98 2.93 16.12
N TYR A 26 -17.16 3.50 15.92
CA TYR A 26 -18.05 3.11 14.82
C TYR A 26 -17.40 3.37 13.44
N TRP A 27 -16.75 4.52 13.29
CA TRP A 27 -16.04 4.87 12.06
C TRP A 27 -14.85 3.93 11.81
N LEU A 28 -14.12 3.59 12.86
CA LEU A 28 -12.99 2.65 12.77
C LEU A 28 -13.45 1.25 12.32
N ASN A 29 -14.57 0.76 12.88
CA ASN A 29 -15.12 -0.53 12.51
C ASN A 29 -15.56 -0.56 11.04
N ASP A 30 -16.22 0.48 10.56
CA ASP A 30 -16.61 0.62 9.15
C ASP A 30 -15.36 0.68 8.25
N LEU A 31 -14.33 1.43 8.66
CA LEU A 31 -13.07 1.51 7.92
C LEU A 31 -12.38 0.14 7.85
N ILE A 32 -12.30 -0.61 8.94
CA ILE A 32 -11.69 -1.95 8.96
C ILE A 32 -12.42 -2.88 7.99
N CYS A 33 -13.76 -2.88 8.00
CA CYS A 33 -14.56 -3.65 7.04
C CYS A 33 -14.28 -3.24 5.59
N TYR A 34 -14.14 -1.95 5.33
CA TYR A 34 -13.84 -1.43 4.01
C TYR A 34 -12.43 -1.84 3.53
N LEU A 35 -11.43 -1.73 4.40
CA LEU A 35 -10.06 -2.15 4.10
C LEU A 35 -9.96 -3.65 3.83
N GLU A 36 -10.69 -4.47 4.59
CA GLU A 36 -10.77 -5.92 4.35
C GLU A 36 -11.31 -6.24 2.95
N GLN A 37 -12.37 -5.54 2.51
CA GLN A 37 -12.89 -5.70 1.15
C GLN A 37 -11.88 -5.26 0.07
N ASN A 38 -11.08 -4.23 0.34
CA ASN A 38 -10.01 -3.81 -0.56
C ASN A 38 -8.88 -4.84 -0.62
N ILE A 39 -8.51 -5.47 0.50
CA ILE A 39 -7.53 -6.57 0.54
C ILE A 39 -8.00 -7.73 -0.33
N ILE A 40 -9.21 -8.23 -0.08
CA ILE A 40 -9.81 -9.34 -0.84
C ILE A 40 -9.81 -9.01 -2.35
N PHE A 41 -10.24 -7.80 -2.70
CA PHE A 41 -10.26 -7.37 -4.10
C PHE A 41 -8.87 -7.40 -4.74
N VAL A 42 -7.82 -6.93 -4.06
CA VAL A 42 -6.44 -6.95 -4.58
C VAL A 42 -5.95 -8.39 -4.76
N GLU A 43 -6.22 -9.27 -3.77
CA GLU A 43 -5.84 -10.69 -3.83
C GLU A 43 -6.51 -11.40 -5.02
N GLU A 44 -7.82 -11.24 -5.17
CA GLU A 44 -8.59 -11.84 -6.26
C GLU A 44 -8.15 -11.30 -7.63
N TYR A 45 -7.99 -9.98 -7.75
CA TYR A 45 -7.60 -9.36 -9.01
C TYR A 45 -6.22 -9.82 -9.46
N LEU A 46 -5.22 -9.80 -8.58
CA LEU A 46 -3.86 -10.22 -8.91
C LEU A 46 -3.81 -11.70 -9.24
N SER A 47 -4.48 -12.55 -8.47
CA SER A 47 -4.55 -13.99 -8.75
C SER A 47 -5.15 -14.29 -10.12
N ALA A 48 -6.19 -13.57 -10.53
CA ALA A 48 -6.87 -13.80 -11.80
C ALA A 48 -6.17 -13.18 -13.01
N ASN A 49 -5.52 -12.03 -12.84
CA ASN A 49 -5.03 -11.23 -13.96
C ASN A 49 -3.50 -11.09 -14.02
N ILE A 50 -2.80 -11.17 -12.90
CA ILE A 50 -1.34 -10.97 -12.80
C ILE A 50 -0.76 -12.00 -11.81
N PRO A 51 -0.83 -13.30 -12.07
CA PRO A 51 -0.42 -14.33 -11.10
C PRO A 51 1.08 -14.32 -10.77
N GLN A 52 1.89 -13.58 -11.52
CA GLN A 52 3.32 -13.37 -11.26
C GLN A 52 3.57 -12.45 -10.06
N ILE A 53 2.59 -11.64 -9.65
CA ILE A 53 2.65 -10.77 -8.48
C ILE A 53 1.82 -11.39 -7.37
N LYS A 54 2.46 -11.68 -6.23
CA LYS A 54 1.78 -12.29 -5.09
C LYS A 54 1.58 -11.27 -3.97
N PRO A 55 0.35 -10.90 -3.63
CA PRO A 55 0.10 -10.03 -2.49
C PRO A 55 0.36 -10.80 -1.20
N ILE A 56 1.07 -10.17 -0.26
CA ILE A 56 1.23 -10.66 1.11
C ILE A 56 0.17 -9.99 1.95
N ARG A 57 -0.80 -10.79 2.43
CA ARG A 57 -1.90 -10.28 3.25
C ARG A 57 -1.37 -9.67 4.55
N PRO A 58 -1.69 -8.41 4.85
CA PRO A 58 -1.25 -7.78 6.09
C PRO A 58 -2.09 -8.31 7.28
N GLU A 59 -1.43 -8.56 8.41
CA GLU A 59 -2.11 -8.86 9.68
C GLU A 59 -2.66 -7.60 10.36
N ALA A 60 -2.14 -6.44 10.00
CA ALA A 60 -2.55 -5.12 10.49
C ALA A 60 -2.22 -4.05 9.45
N SER A 61 -2.79 -2.84 9.65
CA SER A 61 -2.54 -1.70 8.77
C SER A 61 -3.28 -1.81 7.42
N PHE A 62 -2.94 -0.92 6.51
CA PHE A 62 -3.53 -0.79 5.17
C PHE A 62 -2.47 -0.85 4.07
N LEU A 63 -1.35 -1.51 4.35
CA LEU A 63 -0.20 -1.62 3.46
C LEU A 63 0.00 -3.07 3.07
N ILE A 64 -0.13 -3.37 1.78
CA ILE A 64 0.11 -4.71 1.23
C ILE A 64 1.50 -4.73 0.60
N TRP A 65 2.30 -5.74 0.93
CA TRP A 65 3.49 -6.06 0.18
C TRP A 65 3.12 -6.90 -1.05
N LEU A 66 3.63 -6.48 -2.19
CA LEU A 66 3.52 -7.19 -3.45
C LEU A 66 4.86 -7.87 -3.73
N ASP A 67 4.90 -9.19 -3.65
CA ASP A 67 6.05 -9.97 -4.11
C ASP A 67 6.03 -10.04 -5.64
N CYS A 68 6.97 -9.34 -6.26
CA CYS A 68 7.08 -9.19 -7.70
C CYS A 68 8.19 -10.08 -8.32
N HIS A 69 8.81 -10.99 -7.56
CA HIS A 69 9.88 -11.87 -8.06
C HIS A 69 9.43 -12.72 -9.27
N GLY A 70 8.14 -13.08 -9.31
CA GLY A 70 7.57 -13.85 -10.43
C GLY A 70 7.58 -13.12 -11.78
N LEU A 71 7.86 -11.80 -11.81
CA LEU A 71 8.06 -11.03 -13.04
C LEU A 71 9.45 -11.22 -13.65
N GLY A 72 10.44 -11.72 -12.90
CA GLY A 72 11.81 -11.90 -13.34
C GLY A 72 12.58 -10.59 -13.62
N LEU A 73 12.11 -9.47 -13.10
CA LEU A 73 12.68 -8.14 -13.30
C LEU A 73 13.69 -7.80 -12.18
N ASN A 74 14.75 -7.09 -12.53
CA ASN A 74 15.61 -6.46 -11.52
C ASN A 74 14.91 -5.20 -10.94
N ASN A 75 15.44 -4.65 -9.84
CA ASN A 75 14.80 -3.53 -9.13
C ASN A 75 14.64 -2.26 -9.99
N LYS A 76 15.56 -1.99 -10.89
CA LYS A 76 15.48 -0.84 -11.80
C LYS A 76 14.34 -1.03 -12.80
N GLU A 77 14.26 -2.21 -13.39
CA GLU A 77 13.20 -2.59 -14.33
C GLU A 77 11.83 -2.62 -13.64
N LEU A 78 11.78 -3.15 -12.40
CA LEU A 78 10.58 -3.17 -11.59
C LEU A 78 10.08 -1.75 -11.29
N ASN A 79 10.97 -0.86 -10.88
CA ASN A 79 10.63 0.54 -10.65
C ASN A 79 10.18 1.24 -11.95
N ASP A 80 10.83 0.98 -13.07
CA ASP A 80 10.43 1.50 -14.39
C ASP A 80 9.03 1.03 -14.78
N LEU A 81 8.73 -0.26 -14.58
CA LEU A 81 7.41 -0.83 -14.82
C LEU A 81 6.33 -0.09 -14.02
N PHE A 82 6.51 0.06 -12.72
CA PHE A 82 5.50 0.70 -11.87
C PHE A 82 5.39 2.20 -12.14
N VAL A 83 6.50 2.93 -12.12
CA VAL A 83 6.48 4.41 -12.19
C VAL A 83 6.26 4.91 -13.61
N ASN A 84 7.02 4.40 -14.59
CA ASN A 84 7.02 4.96 -15.93
C ASN A 84 5.97 4.33 -16.85
N LYS A 85 5.74 3.02 -16.76
CA LYS A 85 4.80 2.32 -17.63
C LYS A 85 3.39 2.29 -17.03
N ALA A 86 3.23 1.80 -15.80
CA ALA A 86 1.93 1.74 -15.13
C ALA A 86 1.48 3.08 -14.51
N LYS A 87 2.38 4.08 -14.38
CA LYS A 87 2.10 5.38 -13.75
C LYS A 87 1.64 5.26 -12.29
N LEU A 88 2.21 4.30 -11.57
CA LEU A 88 1.94 4.02 -10.16
C LEU A 88 3.16 4.34 -9.30
N ALA A 89 3.07 5.37 -8.49
CA ALA A 89 4.12 5.76 -7.55
C ALA A 89 4.00 4.98 -6.24
N LEU A 90 4.32 3.67 -6.28
CA LEU A 90 4.39 2.83 -5.08
C LEU A 90 5.75 2.98 -4.40
N ASN A 91 5.82 2.60 -3.11
CA ASN A 91 7.10 2.51 -2.43
C ASN A 91 7.86 1.25 -2.88
N ASN A 92 9.08 1.43 -3.38
CA ASN A 92 9.98 0.32 -3.67
C ASN A 92 10.48 -0.31 -2.36
N GLY A 93 10.49 -1.64 -2.30
CA GLY A 93 10.88 -2.36 -1.08
C GLY A 93 12.32 -2.11 -0.64
N GLU A 94 13.25 -1.83 -1.55
CA GLU A 94 14.64 -1.49 -1.20
C GLU A 94 14.77 -0.27 -0.27
N MET A 95 13.77 0.64 -0.26
CA MET A 95 13.75 1.76 0.70
C MET A 95 13.71 1.30 2.15
N PHE A 96 13.35 0.05 2.41
CA PHE A 96 13.19 -0.54 3.75
C PHE A 96 14.29 -1.54 4.10
N GLY A 97 15.26 -1.75 3.20
CA GLY A 97 16.37 -2.65 3.39
C GLY A 97 16.61 -3.57 2.19
N LYS A 98 17.73 -4.29 2.18
CA LYS A 98 18.11 -5.17 1.06
C LYS A 98 17.12 -6.32 0.85
N GLU A 99 16.49 -6.77 1.91
CA GLU A 99 15.48 -7.83 1.90
C GLU A 99 14.19 -7.41 1.16
N GLY A 100 13.98 -6.11 1.00
CA GLY A 100 12.87 -5.55 0.23
C GLY A 100 13.07 -5.55 -1.29
N SER A 101 14.22 -6.04 -1.77
CA SER A 101 14.45 -6.19 -3.20
C SER A 101 13.40 -7.09 -3.85
N GLY A 102 12.85 -6.68 -4.98
CA GLY A 102 11.79 -7.42 -5.68
C GLY A 102 10.38 -7.22 -5.11
N PHE A 103 10.23 -6.40 -4.08
CA PHE A 103 8.93 -6.06 -3.50
C PHE A 103 8.50 -4.62 -3.80
N MET A 104 7.18 -4.43 -3.91
CA MET A 104 6.56 -3.12 -3.96
C MET A 104 5.49 -3.00 -2.86
N ARG A 105 5.34 -1.83 -2.23
CA ARG A 105 4.37 -1.63 -1.15
C ARG A 105 3.18 -0.81 -1.63
N LEU A 106 2.02 -1.45 -1.68
CA LEU A 106 0.75 -0.86 -2.08
C LEU A 106 -0.03 -0.35 -0.87
N ASN A 107 -0.47 0.91 -0.92
CA ASN A 107 -1.42 1.48 0.04
C ASN A 107 -2.85 1.24 -0.47
N ILE A 108 -3.69 0.56 0.32
CA ILE A 108 -5.08 0.22 -0.02
C ILE A 108 -6.11 1.11 0.70
N ALA A 109 -5.67 2.07 1.51
CA ALA A 109 -6.55 3.02 2.18
C ALA A 109 -7.00 4.14 1.22
N CYS A 110 -7.65 3.75 0.15
CA CYS A 110 -8.18 4.65 -0.87
C CYS A 110 -9.52 4.12 -1.41
N PRO A 111 -10.29 4.92 -2.14
CA PRO A 111 -11.51 4.45 -2.79
C PRO A 111 -11.23 3.27 -3.72
N LYS A 112 -12.08 2.24 -3.68
CA LYS A 112 -11.96 1.01 -4.49
C LYS A 112 -11.78 1.31 -5.99
N ALA A 113 -12.44 2.36 -6.49
CA ALA A 113 -12.29 2.80 -7.88
C ALA A 113 -10.84 3.17 -8.25
N ASN A 114 -10.04 3.67 -7.29
CA ASN A 114 -8.63 3.97 -7.50
C ASN A 114 -7.80 2.69 -7.58
N LEU A 115 -8.10 1.68 -6.75
CA LEU A 115 -7.45 0.38 -6.80
C LEU A 115 -7.73 -0.34 -8.13
N ILE A 116 -8.98 -0.29 -8.61
CA ILE A 116 -9.35 -0.86 -9.91
C ILE A 116 -8.49 -0.24 -11.01
N LYS A 117 -8.47 1.10 -11.12
CA LYS A 117 -7.68 1.82 -12.12
C LYS A 117 -6.18 1.50 -12.02
N ALA A 118 -5.65 1.42 -10.79
CA ALA A 118 -4.25 1.13 -10.56
C ALA A 118 -3.87 -0.29 -11.03
N LEU A 119 -4.67 -1.30 -10.67
CA LEU A 119 -4.41 -2.68 -11.04
C LEU A 119 -4.62 -2.92 -12.54
N GLU A 120 -5.60 -2.27 -13.17
CA GLU A 120 -5.77 -2.29 -14.63
C GLU A 120 -4.58 -1.66 -15.36
N ALA A 121 -4.08 -0.51 -14.86
CA ALA A 121 -2.90 0.14 -15.44
C ALA A 121 -1.65 -0.75 -15.31
N LEU A 122 -1.47 -1.43 -14.18
CA LEU A 122 -0.39 -2.39 -13.96
C LEU A 122 -0.49 -3.57 -14.92
N LYS A 123 -1.67 -4.19 -15.04
CA LYS A 123 -1.92 -5.28 -15.99
C LYS A 123 -1.53 -4.86 -17.40
N ASN A 124 -2.05 -3.74 -17.89
CA ASN A 124 -1.77 -3.23 -19.22
C ASN A 124 -0.29 -2.92 -19.47
N ALA A 125 0.45 -2.55 -18.41
CA ALA A 125 1.88 -2.27 -18.51
C ALA A 125 2.74 -3.55 -18.59
N ILE A 126 2.26 -4.66 -18.05
CA ILE A 126 2.93 -5.97 -18.08
C ILE A 126 2.67 -6.69 -19.41
N GLU A 127 1.47 -6.53 -20.00
CA GLU A 127 1.06 -7.19 -21.25
C GLU A 127 1.67 -6.53 -22.52
N LYS A 128 2.29 -5.35 -22.39
CA LYS A 128 2.97 -4.62 -23.49
C LYS A 128 4.46 -4.95 -23.57
#